data_37b00712b1d1624710bf0a487a8fdc10
#
_entry.id   37b00712b1d1624710bf0a487a8fdc10
#
_cell.length_a   1.000
_cell.length_b   1.000
_cell.length_c   1.000
_cell.angle_alpha   90.00
_cell.angle_beta   90.00
_cell.angle_gamma   90.00
#
_symmetry.space_group_name_H-M   'P 1'
#
loop_
_entity.id
_entity.type
_entity.pdbx_description
1 polymer ?
#
loop_
_entity_poly.entity_id
_entity_poly.type
_entity_poly.pdbx_seq_one_letter_code
_entity_poly.pdbx_strand_id
1 'polypeptide(L)'
;LLITLMGGAGGLLLWLLAWEPELYARAQIEDAQERLRLSQEFEKRAFDLVNEIQNEDDWQAEFTEQQVNGWLAEDFVESNLARQMPQGISEPRVAFQPGRLFLGFRYGGSSLSTVVSLQARVWIAPREPNTIAVEIERLRAGVLPIPLSFVHEAITEGSRQHNIDVQWYRREGNPVAVFRLHPDRRDPGIVLRELELGQGTIRLRGLSLDPGIRGSLEWPFSPGRPGSP
;
A
#
# COMPACT_ATOMS: atom_id res chain seq x y z
N LEU A 1 -25.48 12.07 -37.51
CA LEU A 1 -26.08 11.50 -36.31
C LEU A 1 -25.15 10.46 -35.66
N LEU A 2 -24.64 9.43 -36.39
CA LEU A 2 -23.77 8.38 -35.84
C LEU A 2 -22.44 8.94 -35.31
N ILE A 3 -21.79 9.84 -36.04
CA ILE A 3 -20.52 10.49 -35.68
C ILE A 3 -20.69 11.38 -34.46
N THR A 4 -21.80 12.10 -34.31
CA THR A 4 -22.10 12.91 -33.13
C THR A 4 -22.37 12.06 -31.91
N LEU A 5 -23.02 10.90 -32.08
CA LEU A 5 -23.28 9.93 -31.00
C LEU A 5 -21.97 9.26 -30.53
N MET A 6 -21.08 8.88 -31.43
CA MET A 6 -19.76 8.31 -31.12
C MET A 6 -18.85 9.34 -30.44
N GLY A 7 -18.85 10.61 -30.93
CA GLY A 7 -18.09 11.68 -30.28
C GLY A 7 -18.59 12.01 -28.88
N GLY A 8 -19.90 12.01 -28.66
CA GLY A 8 -20.52 12.22 -27.37
C GLY A 8 -20.21 11.07 -26.38
N ALA A 9 -20.30 9.83 -26.84
CA ALA A 9 -19.96 8.65 -26.01
C ALA A 9 -18.48 8.61 -25.64
N GLY A 10 -17.58 8.94 -26.61
CA GLY A 10 -16.14 9.04 -26.35
C GLY A 10 -15.79 10.15 -25.35
N GLY A 11 -16.39 11.32 -25.49
CA GLY A 11 -16.21 12.45 -24.56
C GLY A 11 -16.71 12.11 -23.15
N LEU A 12 -17.86 11.45 -23.03
CA LEU A 12 -18.39 10.99 -21.75
C LEU A 12 -17.45 9.96 -21.09
N LEU A 13 -16.95 9.01 -21.85
CA LEU A 13 -16.02 7.99 -21.34
C LEU A 13 -14.72 8.63 -20.83
N LEU A 14 -14.14 9.57 -21.57
CA LEU A 14 -12.95 10.30 -21.16
C LEU A 14 -13.22 11.13 -19.89
N TRP A 15 -14.38 11.76 -19.77
CA TRP A 15 -14.77 12.50 -18.57
C TRP A 15 -14.93 11.58 -17.36
N LEU A 16 -15.52 10.39 -17.52
CA LEU A 16 -15.66 9.39 -16.45
C LEU A 16 -14.29 8.82 -16.00
N LEU A 17 -13.36 8.65 -16.93
CA LEU A 17 -11.98 8.23 -16.62
C LEU A 17 -11.17 9.34 -15.95
N ALA A 18 -11.40 10.59 -16.32
CA ALA A 18 -10.70 11.75 -15.74
C ALA A 18 -11.21 12.11 -14.33
N TRP A 19 -12.28 11.49 -13.85
CA TRP A 19 -12.84 11.77 -12.54
C TRP A 19 -11.91 11.31 -11.42
N GLU A 20 -11.60 12.20 -10.50
CA GLU A 20 -10.78 11.92 -9.33
C GLU A 20 -11.64 11.48 -8.14
N PRO A 21 -11.40 10.28 -7.55
CA PRO A 21 -12.10 9.85 -6.33
C PRO A 21 -11.84 10.82 -5.17
N GLU A 22 -12.88 11.15 -4.39
CA GLU A 22 -12.80 12.10 -3.27
C GLU A 22 -11.70 11.74 -2.26
N LEU A 23 -11.58 10.44 -1.89
CA LEU A 23 -10.53 9.99 -0.97
C LEU A 23 -9.12 10.23 -1.53
N TYR A 24 -8.95 10.08 -2.85
CA TYR A 24 -7.67 10.35 -3.50
C TYR A 24 -7.33 11.85 -3.52
N ALA A 25 -8.30 12.69 -3.90
CA ALA A 25 -8.13 14.14 -3.91
C ALA A 25 -7.81 14.68 -2.51
N ARG A 26 -8.56 14.21 -1.49
CA ARG A 26 -8.37 14.64 -0.09
C ARG A 26 -7.02 14.23 0.49
N ALA A 27 -6.44 13.12 0.03
CA ALA A 27 -5.14 12.63 0.48
C ALA A 27 -3.94 13.43 -0.07
N GLN A 28 -4.19 14.40 -0.95
CA GLN A 28 -3.18 15.31 -1.47
C GLN A 28 -2.73 16.30 -0.40
N ILE A 29 -1.41 16.43 -0.25
CA ILE A 29 -0.79 17.45 0.59
C ILE A 29 -0.18 18.49 -0.36
N GLU A 30 -0.76 19.70 -0.41
CA GLU A 30 -0.36 20.74 -1.36
C GLU A 30 0.95 21.42 -0.96
N ASP A 31 1.14 21.68 0.33
CA ASP A 31 2.31 22.37 0.85
C ASP A 31 3.54 21.43 0.85
N ALA A 32 4.59 21.84 0.12
CA ALA A 32 5.84 21.08 0.00
C ALA A 32 6.59 20.96 1.33
N GLN A 33 6.58 22.00 2.17
CA GLN A 33 7.23 21.96 3.48
C GLN A 33 6.52 20.99 4.42
N GLU A 34 5.18 20.98 4.37
CA GLU A 34 4.37 20.06 5.15
C GLU A 34 4.56 18.62 4.68
N ARG A 35 4.64 18.36 3.36
CA ARG A 35 4.95 17.02 2.82
C ARG A 35 6.30 16.51 3.34
N LEU A 36 7.34 17.34 3.24
CA LEU A 36 8.68 16.98 3.72
C LEU A 36 8.69 16.70 5.23
N ARG A 37 8.02 17.54 6.03
CA ARG A 37 7.90 17.34 7.48
C ARG A 37 7.21 16.00 7.80
N LEU A 38 6.10 15.71 7.16
CA LEU A 38 5.34 14.47 7.37
C LEU A 38 6.11 13.25 6.92
N SER A 39 6.90 13.34 5.83
CA SER A 39 7.79 12.27 5.40
C SER A 39 8.86 11.97 6.43
N GLN A 40 9.53 12.98 6.97
CA GLN A 40 10.53 12.83 8.02
C GLN A 40 9.94 12.23 9.31
N GLU A 41 8.72 12.62 9.67
CA GLU A 41 8.01 12.02 10.81
C GLU A 41 7.70 10.55 10.59
N PHE A 42 7.26 10.18 9.37
CA PHE A 42 7.06 8.78 9.00
C PHE A 42 8.35 7.98 9.12
N GLU A 43 9.44 8.46 8.52
CA GLU A 43 10.73 7.78 8.54
C GLU A 43 11.25 7.59 9.97
N LYS A 44 11.17 8.66 10.79
CA LYS A 44 11.57 8.59 12.19
C LYS A 44 10.77 7.53 12.94
N ARG A 45 9.42 7.55 12.82
CA ARG A 45 8.55 6.59 13.51
C ARG A 45 8.79 5.16 13.03
N ALA A 46 9.04 4.99 11.75
CA ALA A 46 9.36 3.71 11.16
C ALA A 46 10.73 3.19 11.62
N PHE A 47 11.72 4.06 11.77
CA PHE A 47 13.01 3.72 12.35
C PHE A 47 12.89 3.34 13.84
N ASP A 48 12.10 4.10 14.61
CA ASP A 48 11.79 3.79 16.01
C ASP A 48 11.15 2.40 16.13
N LEU A 49 10.19 2.06 15.25
CA LEU A 49 9.57 0.73 15.21
C LEU A 49 10.59 -0.38 14.96
N VAL A 50 11.50 -0.21 13.99
CA VAL A 50 12.55 -1.21 13.74
C VAL A 50 13.44 -1.38 14.97
N ASN A 51 13.79 -0.28 15.64
CA ASN A 51 14.59 -0.31 16.86
C ASN A 51 13.83 -1.00 18.01
N GLU A 52 12.53 -0.73 18.20
CA GLU A 52 11.68 -1.43 19.18
C GLU A 52 11.65 -2.95 18.87
N ILE A 53 11.42 -3.34 17.61
CA ILE A 53 11.41 -4.76 17.19
C ILE A 53 12.76 -5.45 17.50
N GLN A 54 13.87 -4.74 17.35
CA GLN A 54 15.21 -5.29 17.58
C GLN A 54 15.59 -5.39 19.05
N ASN A 55 15.08 -4.52 19.92
CA ASN A 55 15.59 -4.36 21.28
C ASN A 55 14.54 -4.66 22.37
N GLU A 56 13.25 -4.66 22.04
CA GLU A 56 12.16 -4.85 22.97
C GLU A 56 11.39 -6.13 22.67
N ASP A 57 10.79 -6.73 23.71
CA ASP A 57 9.99 -7.94 23.54
C ASP A 57 8.59 -7.61 22.96
N ASP A 58 8.01 -6.46 23.35
CA ASP A 58 6.77 -5.93 22.85
C ASP A 58 7.04 -4.65 22.04
N TRP A 59 6.46 -4.54 20.85
CA TRP A 59 6.59 -3.36 20.02
C TRP A 59 5.25 -2.90 19.49
N GLN A 60 5.14 -1.59 19.24
CA GLN A 60 3.95 -0.99 18.66
C GLN A 60 4.28 0.23 17.82
N ALA A 61 3.52 0.48 16.76
CA ALA A 61 3.61 1.70 15.99
C ALA A 61 2.22 2.18 15.57
N GLU A 62 2.08 3.49 15.49
CA GLU A 62 0.94 4.13 14.87
C GLU A 62 1.46 5.10 13.82
N PHE A 63 0.87 5.04 12.63
CA PHE A 63 1.14 5.95 11.53
C PHE A 63 -0.15 6.64 11.12
N THR A 64 -0.07 7.93 10.86
CA THR A 64 -1.20 8.66 10.31
C THR A 64 -1.22 8.56 8.79
N GLU A 65 -2.39 8.67 8.20
CA GLU A 65 -2.61 8.78 6.76
C GLU A 65 -1.73 9.88 6.14
N GLN A 66 -1.60 11.01 6.83
CA GLN A 66 -0.81 12.14 6.37
C GLN A 66 0.69 11.84 6.33
N GLN A 67 1.22 11.17 7.37
CA GLN A 67 2.63 10.74 7.39
C GLN A 67 2.94 9.77 6.27
N VAL A 68 2.06 8.77 6.04
CA VAL A 68 2.24 7.82 4.94
C VAL A 68 2.17 8.53 3.59
N ASN A 69 1.24 9.45 3.38
CA ASN A 69 1.11 10.21 2.14
C ASN A 69 2.26 11.20 1.92
N GLY A 70 2.79 11.80 2.98
CA GLY A 70 4.01 12.62 2.91
C GLY A 70 5.19 11.82 2.39
N TRP A 71 5.44 10.63 2.97
CA TRP A 71 6.50 9.73 2.54
C TRP A 71 6.28 9.20 1.11
N LEU A 72 5.05 8.84 0.74
CA LEU A 72 4.74 8.40 -0.62
C LEU A 72 4.99 9.49 -1.67
N ALA A 73 4.84 10.76 -1.31
CA ALA A 73 5.01 11.89 -2.22
C ALA A 73 6.47 12.34 -2.37
N GLU A 74 7.29 12.21 -1.32
CA GLU A 74 8.67 12.69 -1.30
C GLU A 74 9.68 11.53 -1.47
N ASP A 75 9.77 10.62 -0.50
CA ASP A 75 10.87 9.66 -0.42
C ASP A 75 10.60 8.36 -1.20
N PHE A 76 9.33 7.93 -1.27
CA PHE A 76 8.97 6.73 -2.02
C PHE A 76 9.38 6.83 -3.49
N VAL A 77 9.23 8.01 -4.11
CA VAL A 77 9.55 8.24 -5.54
C VAL A 77 11.03 7.96 -5.83
N GLU A 78 11.92 8.23 -4.86
CA GLU A 78 13.36 7.99 -4.96
C GLU A 78 13.76 6.56 -4.53
N SER A 79 12.85 5.83 -3.93
CA SER A 79 13.09 4.49 -3.38
C SER A 79 13.26 3.42 -4.46
N ASN A 80 13.90 2.31 -4.10
CA ASN A 80 13.97 1.13 -4.95
C ASN A 80 12.58 0.52 -5.23
N LEU A 81 11.60 0.72 -4.34
CA LEU A 81 10.23 0.25 -4.51
C LEU A 81 9.53 0.96 -5.67
N ALA A 82 9.70 2.28 -5.79
CA ALA A 82 9.13 3.03 -6.92
C ALA A 82 9.69 2.56 -8.26
N ARG A 83 10.97 2.21 -8.33
CA ARG A 83 11.61 1.68 -9.55
C ARG A 83 11.07 0.33 -10.00
N GLN A 84 10.47 -0.43 -9.08
CA GLN A 84 9.86 -1.73 -9.35
C GLN A 84 8.38 -1.62 -9.75
N MET A 85 7.78 -0.42 -9.62
CA MET A 85 6.41 -0.22 -10.07
C MET A 85 6.30 -0.28 -11.60
N PRO A 86 5.19 -0.81 -12.12
CA PRO A 86 4.93 -0.81 -13.56
C PRO A 86 4.99 0.62 -14.13
N GLN A 87 5.49 0.73 -15.34
CA GLN A 87 5.56 2.03 -16.03
C GLN A 87 4.18 2.68 -16.14
N GLY A 88 4.14 4.00 -15.96
CA GLY A 88 2.91 4.80 -16.02
C GLY A 88 2.17 4.93 -14.69
N ILE A 89 2.64 4.31 -13.61
CA ILE A 89 2.13 4.52 -12.24
C ILE A 89 2.87 5.70 -11.61
N SER A 90 2.10 6.64 -11.05
CA SER A 90 2.61 7.81 -10.35
C SER A 90 1.67 8.25 -9.24
N GLU A 91 2.13 9.13 -8.38
CA GLU A 91 1.36 9.75 -7.30
C GLU A 91 0.55 8.75 -6.46
N PRO A 92 1.19 7.73 -5.85
CA PRO A 92 0.48 6.82 -4.95
C PRO A 92 -0.02 7.58 -3.71
N ARG A 93 -1.24 7.27 -3.29
CA ARG A 93 -1.87 7.86 -2.09
C ARG A 93 -2.69 6.80 -1.38
N VAL A 94 -2.76 6.93 -0.06
CA VAL A 94 -3.55 6.05 0.79
C VAL A 94 -4.57 6.86 1.59
N ALA A 95 -5.68 6.21 1.96
CA ALA A 95 -6.57 6.70 2.98
C ALA A 95 -7.00 5.53 3.87
N PHE A 96 -7.09 5.80 5.18
CA PHE A 96 -7.49 4.82 6.18
C PHE A 96 -8.88 5.11 6.70
N GLN A 97 -9.71 4.08 6.73
CA GLN A 97 -11.02 4.09 7.35
C GLN A 97 -11.12 2.88 8.29
N PRO A 98 -12.04 2.86 9.26
CA PRO A 98 -12.18 1.72 10.16
C PRO A 98 -12.29 0.38 9.42
N GLY A 99 -11.25 -0.45 9.57
CA GLY A 99 -11.13 -1.76 8.94
C GLY A 99 -10.93 -1.75 7.41
N ARG A 100 -10.71 -0.58 6.78
CA ARG A 100 -10.54 -0.46 5.32
C ARG A 100 -9.35 0.40 4.94
N LEU A 101 -8.66 -0.06 3.92
CA LEU A 101 -7.61 0.66 3.21
C LEU A 101 -8.14 1.12 1.86
N PHE A 102 -7.92 2.36 1.53
CA PHE A 102 -8.02 2.88 0.18
C PHE A 102 -6.59 3.12 -0.34
N LEU A 103 -6.30 2.63 -1.54
CA LEU A 103 -5.07 2.90 -2.27
C LEU A 103 -5.45 3.50 -3.61
N GLY A 104 -4.89 4.65 -3.94
CA GLY A 104 -5.07 5.28 -5.26
C GLY A 104 -3.72 5.62 -5.87
N PHE A 105 -3.64 5.61 -7.18
CA PHE A 105 -2.49 6.07 -7.93
C PHE A 105 -2.91 6.57 -9.31
N ARG A 106 -2.15 7.47 -9.87
CA ARG A 106 -2.35 7.95 -11.22
C ARG A 106 -1.71 6.95 -12.20
N TYR A 107 -2.46 6.55 -13.22
CA TYR A 107 -2.00 5.66 -14.29
C TYR A 107 -2.16 6.32 -15.64
N GLY A 108 -1.08 6.35 -16.42
CA GLY A 108 -1.05 6.93 -17.76
C GLY A 108 0.15 7.83 -17.99
N GLY A 109 0.13 8.55 -19.10
CA GLY A 109 1.16 9.51 -19.49
C GLY A 109 0.70 10.96 -19.34
N SER A 110 1.55 11.90 -19.78
CA SER A 110 1.29 13.35 -19.69
C SER A 110 0.04 13.82 -20.45
N SER A 111 -0.38 13.10 -21.48
CA SER A 111 -1.52 13.51 -22.33
C SER A 111 -2.86 12.91 -21.87
N LEU A 112 -2.84 11.76 -21.24
CA LEU A 112 -4.04 11.08 -20.73
C LEU A 112 -3.66 10.24 -19.51
N SER A 113 -4.24 10.57 -18.38
CA SER A 113 -4.09 9.80 -17.15
C SER A 113 -5.43 9.61 -16.44
N THR A 114 -5.55 8.54 -15.71
CA THR A 114 -6.71 8.24 -14.86
C THR A 114 -6.25 7.87 -13.47
N VAL A 115 -7.07 8.12 -12.46
CA VAL A 115 -6.81 7.61 -11.11
C VAL A 115 -7.35 6.19 -11.01
N VAL A 116 -6.45 5.24 -10.80
CA VAL A 116 -6.83 3.87 -10.43
C VAL A 116 -6.94 3.83 -8.90
N SER A 117 -8.05 3.32 -8.41
CA SER A 117 -8.32 3.22 -6.97
C SER A 117 -8.76 1.83 -6.58
N LEU A 118 -8.15 1.35 -5.50
CA LEU A 118 -8.43 0.07 -4.84
C LEU A 118 -9.00 0.34 -3.46
N GLN A 119 -10.09 -0.33 -3.10
CA GLN A 119 -10.62 -0.37 -1.75
C GLN A 119 -10.55 -1.80 -1.23
N ALA A 120 -9.92 -1.98 -0.09
CA ALA A 120 -9.70 -3.28 0.50
C ALA A 120 -10.02 -3.29 2.00
N ARG A 121 -10.49 -4.42 2.51
CA ARG A 121 -10.55 -4.71 3.93
C ARG A 121 -9.32 -5.49 4.32
N VAL A 122 -8.67 -5.11 5.43
CA VAL A 122 -7.42 -5.72 5.89
C VAL A 122 -7.59 -6.23 7.30
N TRP A 123 -7.12 -7.46 7.57
CA TRP A 123 -7.10 -8.04 8.91
C TRP A 123 -5.99 -9.09 9.06
N ILE A 124 -5.63 -9.41 10.28
CA ILE A 124 -4.71 -10.52 10.59
C ILE A 124 -5.50 -11.83 10.61
N ALA A 125 -4.96 -12.86 9.98
CA ALA A 125 -5.57 -14.19 10.00
C ALA A 125 -5.49 -14.80 11.42
N PRO A 126 -6.62 -15.18 12.05
CA PRO A 126 -6.67 -15.47 13.50
C PRO A 126 -5.90 -16.70 13.94
N ARG A 127 -5.47 -17.58 13.03
CA ARG A 127 -4.85 -18.87 13.33
C ARG A 127 -3.44 -19.02 12.77
N GLU A 128 -2.95 -18.05 12.02
CA GLU A 128 -1.63 -18.10 11.39
C GLU A 128 -0.85 -16.83 11.77
N PRO A 129 0.26 -16.94 12.52
CA PRO A 129 1.08 -15.78 12.86
C PRO A 129 1.62 -15.13 11.58
N ASN A 130 1.82 -13.82 11.63
CA ASN A 130 2.37 -13.04 10.51
C ASN A 130 1.62 -13.19 9.18
N THR A 131 0.33 -13.46 9.24
CA THR A 131 -0.49 -13.66 8.07
C THR A 131 -1.54 -12.56 7.97
N ILE A 132 -1.44 -11.74 6.92
CA ILE A 132 -2.36 -10.63 6.64
C ILE A 132 -3.28 -11.03 5.51
N ALA A 133 -4.57 -10.88 5.71
CA ALA A 133 -5.60 -11.07 4.69
C ALA A 133 -6.07 -9.72 4.17
N VAL A 134 -6.14 -9.58 2.86
CA VAL A 134 -6.57 -8.38 2.14
C VAL A 134 -7.72 -8.76 1.20
N GLU A 135 -8.94 -8.42 1.57
CA GLU A 135 -10.14 -8.60 0.76
C GLU A 135 -10.31 -7.37 -0.15
N ILE A 136 -10.30 -7.60 -1.45
CA ILE A 136 -10.45 -6.53 -2.43
C ILE A 136 -11.94 -6.30 -2.68
N GLU A 137 -12.47 -5.20 -2.16
CA GLU A 137 -13.90 -4.87 -2.27
C GLU A 137 -14.21 -4.15 -3.59
N ARG A 138 -13.30 -3.26 -4.05
CA ARG A 138 -13.53 -2.44 -5.26
C ARG A 138 -12.23 -2.09 -5.96
N LEU A 139 -12.29 -2.08 -7.28
CA LEU A 139 -11.25 -1.56 -8.16
C LEU A 139 -11.89 -0.66 -9.21
N ARG A 140 -11.36 0.54 -9.41
CA ARG A 140 -11.90 1.52 -10.36
C ARG A 140 -10.80 2.26 -11.10
N ALA A 141 -11.11 2.72 -12.32
CA ALA A 141 -10.37 3.75 -13.05
C ALA A 141 -11.30 4.96 -13.21
N GLY A 142 -10.97 6.07 -12.57
CA GLY A 142 -11.92 7.14 -12.34
C GLY A 142 -13.16 6.62 -11.59
N VAL A 143 -14.34 6.73 -12.19
CA VAL A 143 -15.58 6.15 -11.65
C VAL A 143 -15.91 4.76 -12.23
N LEU A 144 -15.20 4.31 -13.25
CA LEU A 144 -15.49 3.07 -13.96
C LEU A 144 -14.95 1.86 -13.19
N PRO A 145 -15.76 0.83 -12.96
CA PRO A 145 -15.28 -0.40 -12.34
C PRO A 145 -14.34 -1.16 -13.29
N ILE A 146 -13.24 -1.65 -12.74
CA ILE A 146 -12.30 -2.55 -13.43
C ILE A 146 -12.49 -3.96 -12.89
N PRO A 147 -12.39 -5.00 -13.73
CA PRO A 147 -12.42 -6.39 -13.27
C PRO A 147 -11.30 -6.67 -12.25
N LEU A 148 -11.66 -7.33 -11.15
CA LEU A 148 -10.72 -7.63 -10.05
C LEU A 148 -9.61 -8.62 -10.47
N SER A 149 -9.73 -9.29 -11.62
CA SER A 149 -8.69 -10.15 -12.19
C SER A 149 -7.37 -9.42 -12.45
N PHE A 150 -7.39 -8.13 -12.77
CA PHE A 150 -6.19 -7.33 -12.95
C PHE A 150 -5.37 -7.19 -11.67
N VAL A 151 -6.04 -7.06 -10.51
CA VAL A 151 -5.35 -6.99 -9.21
C VAL A 151 -4.71 -8.32 -8.85
N HIS A 152 -5.41 -9.42 -9.16
CA HIS A 152 -4.89 -10.76 -8.91
C HIS A 152 -3.52 -10.98 -9.59
N GLU A 153 -3.41 -10.62 -10.86
CA GLU A 153 -2.16 -10.76 -11.61
C GLU A 153 -1.06 -9.83 -11.06
N ALA A 154 -1.36 -8.56 -10.84
CA ALA A 154 -0.41 -7.57 -10.31
C ALA A 154 0.13 -7.95 -8.92
N ILE A 155 -0.74 -8.36 -7.99
CA ILE A 155 -0.33 -8.79 -6.64
C ILE A 155 0.50 -10.08 -6.72
N THR A 156 0.09 -11.05 -7.51
CA THR A 156 0.81 -12.33 -7.63
C THR A 156 2.22 -12.11 -8.17
N GLU A 157 2.37 -11.29 -9.22
CA GLU A 157 3.67 -10.99 -9.79
C GLU A 157 4.56 -10.19 -8.83
N GLY A 158 4.02 -9.13 -8.20
CA GLY A 158 4.76 -8.32 -7.22
C GLY A 158 5.21 -9.16 -6.01
N SER A 159 4.35 -10.03 -5.50
CA SER A 159 4.68 -10.89 -4.36
C SER A 159 5.78 -11.89 -4.70
N ARG A 160 5.77 -12.44 -5.92
CA ARG A 160 6.82 -13.35 -6.40
C ARG A 160 8.18 -12.67 -6.48
N GLN A 161 8.23 -11.42 -6.94
CA GLN A 161 9.46 -10.64 -7.03
C GLN A 161 10.08 -10.37 -5.65
N HIS A 162 9.27 -10.24 -4.61
CA HIS A 162 9.70 -9.99 -3.23
C HIS A 162 9.76 -11.24 -2.35
N ASN A 163 9.61 -12.45 -2.94
CA ASN A 163 9.59 -13.73 -2.22
C ASN A 163 8.53 -13.77 -1.09
N ILE A 164 7.39 -13.12 -1.30
CA ILE A 164 6.25 -13.13 -0.38
C ILE A 164 5.28 -14.23 -0.83
N ASP A 165 4.97 -15.17 0.07
CA ASP A 165 3.97 -16.20 -0.21
C ASP A 165 2.56 -15.59 -0.18
N VAL A 166 1.86 -15.66 -1.31
CA VAL A 166 0.49 -15.19 -1.46
C VAL A 166 -0.42 -16.32 -1.86
N GLN A 167 -1.49 -16.52 -1.09
CA GLN A 167 -2.55 -17.46 -1.42
C GLN A 167 -3.86 -16.70 -1.66
N TRP A 168 -4.63 -17.16 -2.66
CA TRP A 168 -5.87 -16.53 -3.04
C TRP A 168 -7.07 -17.35 -2.59
N TYR A 169 -8.02 -16.67 -1.96
CA TYR A 169 -9.33 -17.20 -1.57
C TYR A 169 -10.45 -16.33 -2.11
N ARG A 170 -11.67 -16.78 -1.93
CA ARG A 170 -12.87 -15.98 -2.20
C ARG A 170 -13.73 -15.90 -0.94
N ARG A 171 -14.20 -14.69 -0.64
CA ARG A 171 -15.14 -14.42 0.42
C ARG A 171 -16.27 -13.57 -0.13
N GLU A 172 -17.50 -14.07 -0.05
CA GLU A 172 -18.70 -13.36 -0.53
C GLU A 172 -18.58 -12.84 -1.98
N GLY A 173 -17.84 -13.57 -2.82
CA GLY A 173 -17.57 -13.18 -4.22
C GLY A 173 -16.32 -12.35 -4.43
N ASN A 174 -15.77 -11.71 -3.39
CA ASN A 174 -14.56 -10.91 -3.46
C ASN A 174 -13.28 -11.76 -3.41
N PRO A 175 -12.24 -11.41 -4.16
CA PRO A 175 -10.94 -12.03 -4.02
C PRO A 175 -10.28 -11.59 -2.71
N VAL A 176 -9.68 -12.54 -2.00
CA VAL A 176 -8.91 -12.33 -0.77
C VAL A 176 -7.49 -12.82 -1.00
N ALA A 177 -6.54 -11.89 -0.99
CA ALA A 177 -5.11 -12.19 -0.98
C ALA A 177 -4.65 -12.41 0.46
N VAL A 178 -4.01 -13.53 0.73
CA VAL A 178 -3.45 -13.87 2.05
C VAL A 178 -1.95 -13.88 1.93
N PHE A 179 -1.31 -12.90 2.57
CA PHE A 179 0.13 -12.68 2.59
C PHE A 179 0.74 -13.30 3.84
N ARG A 180 1.72 -14.16 3.67
CA ARG A 180 2.53 -14.68 4.77
C ARG A 180 3.85 -13.94 4.80
N LEU A 181 4.05 -13.14 5.83
CA LEU A 181 5.22 -12.28 5.98
C LEU A 181 6.48 -13.04 6.41
N HIS A 182 6.31 -14.28 6.93
CA HIS A 182 7.43 -15.15 7.31
C HIS A 182 7.25 -16.56 6.75
N PRO A 183 8.18 -17.06 5.94
CA PRO A 183 8.10 -18.42 5.36
C PRO A 183 8.35 -19.51 6.42
N ASP A 184 9.12 -19.24 7.48
CA ASP A 184 9.36 -20.23 8.54
C ASP A 184 8.29 -20.12 9.63
N ARG A 185 7.31 -21.03 9.54
CA ARG A 185 6.17 -21.10 10.45
C ARG A 185 6.53 -21.72 11.82
N ARG A 186 7.72 -22.32 11.95
CA ARG A 186 8.09 -23.10 13.14
C ARG A 186 8.63 -22.23 14.25
N ASP A 187 9.30 -21.14 13.88
CA ASP A 187 9.87 -20.20 14.85
C ASP A 187 9.86 -18.77 14.28
N PRO A 188 8.72 -18.08 14.30
CA PRO A 188 8.68 -16.70 13.88
C PRO A 188 9.33 -15.84 14.98
N GLY A 189 10.58 -15.42 14.76
CA GLY A 189 11.28 -14.53 15.70
C GLY A 189 10.55 -13.20 15.95
N ILE A 190 9.65 -12.81 15.03
CA ILE A 190 8.78 -11.63 15.13
C ILE A 190 7.34 -12.06 14.88
N VAL A 191 6.42 -11.64 15.74
CA VAL A 191 4.99 -11.94 15.62
C VAL A 191 4.18 -10.65 15.58
N LEU A 192 3.54 -10.39 14.46
CA LEU A 192 2.52 -9.35 14.32
C LEU A 192 1.20 -9.85 14.96
N ARG A 193 0.76 -9.19 16.03
CA ARG A 193 -0.45 -9.56 16.79
C ARG A 193 -1.67 -8.73 16.45
N GLU A 194 -1.45 -7.46 16.15
CA GLU A 194 -2.53 -6.51 15.89
C GLU A 194 -2.19 -5.64 14.68
N LEU A 195 -3.16 -5.50 13.79
CA LEU A 195 -3.18 -4.54 12.70
C LEU A 195 -4.57 -3.92 12.70
N GLU A 196 -4.66 -2.66 13.09
CA GLU A 196 -5.91 -1.93 13.17
C GLU A 196 -5.87 -0.74 12.20
N LEU A 197 -6.87 -0.67 11.33
CA LEU A 197 -7.14 0.51 10.51
C LEU A 197 -8.24 1.32 11.19
N GLY A 198 -7.88 2.50 11.66
CA GLY A 198 -8.77 3.51 12.23
C GLY A 198 -9.16 4.58 11.22
N GLN A 199 -9.75 5.68 11.71
CA GLN A 199 -10.03 6.85 10.90
C GLN A 199 -8.75 7.67 10.72
N GLY A 200 -8.12 7.59 9.55
CA GLY A 200 -6.88 8.30 9.24
C GLY A 200 -5.63 7.73 9.92
N THR A 201 -5.68 6.54 10.49
CA THR A 201 -4.55 5.92 11.18
C THR A 201 -4.43 4.43 10.90
N ILE A 202 -3.21 3.91 10.93
CA ILE A 202 -2.90 2.49 10.99
C ILE A 202 -2.07 2.22 12.23
N ARG A 203 -2.48 1.23 13.03
CA ARG A 203 -1.79 0.79 14.24
C ARG A 203 -1.31 -0.64 14.09
N LEU A 204 -0.07 -0.86 14.45
CA LEU A 204 0.59 -2.16 14.45
C LEU A 204 1.07 -2.48 15.86
N ARG A 205 0.93 -3.74 16.28
CA ARG A 205 1.47 -4.23 17.55
C ARG A 205 1.93 -5.67 17.41
N GLY A 206 3.03 -6.01 18.05
CA GLY A 206 3.56 -7.36 17.97
C GLY A 206 4.57 -7.69 19.07
N LEU A 207 5.21 -8.84 18.92
CA LEU A 207 6.22 -9.38 19.82
C LEU A 207 7.48 -9.76 19.06
N SER A 208 8.61 -9.61 19.70
CA SER A 208 9.91 -10.16 19.28
C SER A 208 10.30 -11.32 20.19
N LEU A 209 10.27 -12.54 19.65
CA LEU A 209 10.46 -13.77 20.40
C LEU A 209 11.91 -14.27 20.40
N ASP A 210 12.72 -13.88 19.41
CA ASP A 210 14.10 -14.33 19.24
C ASP A 210 15.10 -13.17 19.34
N PRO A 211 15.98 -13.16 20.37
CA PRO A 211 17.08 -12.21 20.48
C PRO A 211 18.09 -12.26 19.31
N GLY A 212 18.16 -13.37 18.56
CA GLY A 212 19.08 -13.56 17.45
C GLY A 212 18.71 -12.79 16.17
N ILE A 213 17.44 -12.45 15.99
CA ILE A 213 16.96 -11.63 14.85
C ILE A 213 17.27 -10.14 15.05
N ARG A 214 17.59 -9.74 16.27
CA ARG A 214 17.86 -8.35 16.66
C ARG A 214 18.97 -7.65 15.86
N GLY A 215 19.76 -8.35 15.06
CA GLY A 215 20.83 -7.77 14.21
C GLY A 215 20.62 -7.86 12.70
N SER A 216 19.55 -8.51 12.22
CA SER A 216 19.38 -8.84 10.80
C SER A 216 18.28 -8.07 10.06
N LEU A 217 17.52 -7.22 10.74
CA LEU A 217 16.47 -6.42 10.09
C LEU A 217 17.11 -5.25 9.34
N GLU A 218 17.14 -5.37 8.02
CA GLU A 218 17.45 -4.24 7.15
C GLU A 218 16.19 -3.40 6.95
N TRP A 219 16.34 -2.07 7.00
CA TRP A 219 15.29 -1.12 6.73
C TRP A 219 14.85 -1.25 5.26
N PRO A 220 13.61 -1.71 4.96
CA PRO A 220 13.18 -1.99 3.60
C PRO A 220 13.04 -0.74 2.72
N PHE A 221 13.05 0.45 3.33
CA PHE A 221 12.85 1.74 2.65
C PHE A 221 14.13 2.59 2.60
N SER A 222 15.30 2.03 2.89
CA SER A 222 16.56 2.77 2.76
C SER A 222 16.74 3.32 1.35
N PRO A 223 17.05 4.60 1.16
CA PRO A 223 17.46 5.12 -0.13
C PRO A 223 18.66 4.29 -0.59
N GLY A 224 18.57 3.71 -1.79
CA GLY A 224 19.60 2.82 -2.31
C GLY A 224 20.96 3.48 -2.16
N ARG A 225 21.89 2.84 -1.45
CA ARG A 225 23.27 3.31 -1.37
C ARG A 225 23.76 3.59 -2.79
N PRO A 226 24.27 4.79 -3.11
CA PRO A 226 24.91 5.02 -4.39
C PRO A 226 26.09 4.07 -4.49
N GLY A 227 26.04 3.15 -5.46
CA GLY A 227 27.04 2.26 -5.97
C GLY A 227 28.28 2.04 -5.10
N SER A 228 28.37 0.86 -4.50
CA SER A 228 29.68 0.26 -4.27
C SER A 228 30.18 -0.30 -5.60
N PRO A 229 31.45 -0.08 -5.97
CA PRO A 229 32.02 -0.42 -7.26
C PRO A 229 32.05 -1.92 -7.53
#